data_cf84c7bf7053614691250d5319dac876
#
_entry.id   cf84c7bf7053614691250d5319dac876
#
_cell.length_a   1.000
_cell.length_b   1.000
_cell.length_c   1.000
_cell.angle_alpha   90.00
_cell.angle_beta   90.00
_cell.angle_gamma   90.00
#
_symmetry.space_group_name_H-M   'P 1'
#
loop_
_entity.id
_entity.type
_entity.pdbx_description
1 polymer ?
#
loop_
_entity_poly.entity_id
_entity_poly.type
_entity_poly.pdbx_seq_one_letter_code
_entity_poly.pdbx_strand_id
1 'polypeptide(L)'
;MRQARAILLALALFAPGARAEEGLAASAMAASESLRAATDRLDAAQGASDRVAALTATIRAYEDGLAALRGALRRTALREEEIRAEFEAERVRLGRLLGAMTAIANEAPGPLLTLHPEGPEGTVRAGMILSDVTPALQAEAEALRADLEEIAMLRDLQENAAATVSAGLASAQAARTALSQAMQDRTDLPRRYLEDPEEIRKLVESADTLEGFAVGLATMETDIGAPMDDFEGARGSLPMPVHGTILRRAGEADAAGITRPGIVITTLPQALVTAPWPATIRYRGPLLDYENVMIVEPAEGYLLVLAGLGTVYGETGDVVAEGTPLGLMGGADAAAAEFAAEFLAGTKEGGGNAGAETLYIELREGKEPVDPLEWFAPPGSE
;
A
#
# COMPACT_ATOMS: atom_id res chain seq x y z
N MET A 1 -39.41 -0.65 1.27
CA MET A 1 -38.18 0.13 1.57
C MET A 1 -38.08 0.59 3.04
N ARG A 2 -38.62 -0.12 4.02
CA ARG A 2 -38.60 0.25 5.45
C ARG A 2 -38.00 -0.83 6.38
N GLN A 3 -37.55 -1.96 5.85
CA GLN A 3 -37.01 -3.08 6.65
C GLN A 3 -35.48 -3.23 6.59
N ALA A 4 -34.80 -2.48 5.73
CA ALA A 4 -33.30 -2.52 5.63
C ALA A 4 -32.58 -1.61 6.64
N ARG A 5 -33.31 -0.80 7.44
CA ARG A 5 -32.70 0.12 8.43
C ARG A 5 -32.62 -0.42 9.86
N ALA A 6 -33.20 -1.56 10.14
CA ALA A 6 -33.27 -2.10 11.50
C ALA A 6 -32.18 -3.11 11.88
N ILE A 7 -31.37 -3.56 10.94
CA ILE A 7 -30.29 -4.56 11.19
C ILE A 7 -28.95 -3.91 11.52
N LEU A 8 -28.80 -2.61 11.25
CA LEU A 8 -27.51 -1.87 11.43
C LEU A 8 -27.32 -1.30 12.84
N LEU A 9 -28.24 -1.43 13.74
CA LEU A 9 -28.17 -0.80 15.09
C LEU A 9 -27.91 -1.77 16.25
N ALA A 10 -27.79 -3.07 16.01
CA ALA A 10 -27.62 -4.08 17.06
C ALA A 10 -26.17 -4.63 17.18
N LEU A 11 -25.23 -4.22 16.33
CA LEU A 11 -23.83 -4.71 16.36
C LEU A 11 -22.84 -3.76 17.05
N ALA A 12 -23.31 -2.70 17.71
CA ALA A 12 -22.44 -1.62 18.23
C ALA A 12 -21.96 -1.80 19.67
N LEU A 13 -22.07 -2.97 20.30
CA LEU A 13 -21.80 -3.09 21.74
C LEU A 13 -20.72 -4.08 22.19
N PHE A 14 -20.04 -4.79 21.30
CA PHE A 14 -18.92 -5.65 21.73
C PHE A 14 -17.85 -5.71 20.64
N ALA A 15 -16.72 -5.08 20.83
CA ALA A 15 -15.35 -5.54 20.57
C ALA A 15 -14.39 -4.39 20.20
N PRO A 16 -13.14 -4.38 20.62
CA PRO A 16 -12.09 -3.48 20.13
C PRO A 16 -11.79 -3.68 18.62
N GLY A 17 -12.28 -4.75 17.99
CA GLY A 17 -12.19 -5.01 16.56
C GLY A 17 -13.07 -4.11 15.68
N ALA A 18 -14.19 -3.60 16.17
CA ALA A 18 -15.17 -2.83 15.38
C ALA A 18 -14.58 -1.54 14.77
N ARG A 19 -13.64 -0.88 15.46
CA ARG A 19 -13.00 0.33 14.94
C ARG A 19 -12.04 0.06 13.78
N ALA A 20 -11.41 -1.11 13.74
CA ALA A 20 -10.52 -1.50 12.65
C ALA A 20 -11.31 -1.90 11.39
N GLU A 21 -12.48 -2.54 11.56
CA GLU A 21 -13.40 -2.89 10.48
C GLU A 21 -14.07 -1.65 9.88
N GLU A 22 -14.48 -0.68 10.71
CA GLU A 22 -15.04 0.60 10.24
C GLU A 22 -14.03 1.37 9.38
N GLY A 23 -12.76 1.46 9.79
CA GLY A 23 -11.71 2.11 9.01
C GLY A 23 -11.42 1.44 7.68
N LEU A 24 -11.56 0.11 7.61
CA LEU A 24 -11.37 -0.66 6.40
C LEU A 24 -12.52 -0.50 5.40
N ALA A 25 -13.75 -0.64 5.89
CA ALA A 25 -14.94 -0.42 5.08
C ALA A 25 -14.97 1.01 4.54
N ALA A 26 -14.58 2.00 5.35
CA ALA A 26 -14.50 3.40 4.95
C ALA A 26 -13.44 3.60 3.85
N SER A 27 -12.24 3.04 3.99
CA SER A 27 -11.19 3.15 2.97
C SER A 27 -11.55 2.43 1.66
N ALA A 28 -12.18 1.26 1.73
CA ALA A 28 -12.67 0.54 0.56
C ALA A 28 -13.80 1.30 -0.16
N MET A 29 -14.70 1.95 0.58
CA MET A 29 -15.74 2.80 0.02
C MET A 29 -15.15 4.04 -0.64
N ALA A 30 -14.22 4.72 0.00
CA ALA A 30 -13.52 5.88 -0.56
C ALA A 30 -12.76 5.51 -1.86
N ALA A 31 -12.05 4.38 -1.88
CA ALA A 31 -11.38 3.88 -3.07
C ALA A 31 -12.37 3.56 -4.20
N SER A 32 -13.53 2.97 -3.89
CA SER A 32 -14.55 2.67 -4.90
C SER A 32 -15.21 3.93 -5.46
N GLU A 33 -15.38 4.96 -4.65
CA GLU A 33 -15.94 6.25 -5.04
C GLU A 33 -14.95 7.04 -5.91
N SER A 34 -13.68 7.09 -5.53
CA SER A 34 -12.62 7.72 -6.33
C SER A 34 -12.45 7.04 -7.69
N LEU A 35 -12.56 5.71 -7.74
CA LEU A 35 -12.48 4.96 -8.98
C LEU A 35 -13.67 5.26 -9.92
N ARG A 36 -14.90 5.35 -9.39
CA ARG A 36 -16.08 5.76 -10.16
C ARG A 36 -15.90 7.18 -10.71
N ALA A 37 -15.52 8.12 -9.86
CA ALA A 37 -15.28 9.50 -10.27
C ALA A 37 -14.19 9.61 -11.34
N ALA A 38 -13.13 8.79 -11.26
CA ALA A 38 -12.08 8.73 -12.26
C ALA A 38 -12.58 8.15 -13.61
N THR A 39 -13.43 7.12 -13.56
CA THR A 39 -14.04 6.53 -14.75
C THR A 39 -14.99 7.53 -15.45
N ASP A 40 -15.81 8.23 -14.68
CA ASP A 40 -16.72 9.27 -15.21
C ASP A 40 -15.93 10.40 -15.89
N ARG A 41 -14.78 10.80 -15.31
CA ARG A 41 -13.87 11.79 -15.93
C ARG A 41 -13.25 11.27 -17.22
N LEU A 42 -12.89 9.98 -17.28
CA LEU A 42 -12.34 9.37 -18.48
C LEU A 42 -13.37 9.34 -19.62
N ASP A 43 -14.62 9.02 -19.32
CA ASP A 43 -15.72 9.02 -20.29
C ASP A 43 -16.05 10.44 -20.80
N ALA A 44 -15.86 11.45 -19.94
CA ALA A 44 -16.08 12.85 -20.28
C ALA A 44 -14.88 13.51 -21.01
N ALA A 45 -13.71 12.89 -21.00
CA ALA A 45 -12.48 13.47 -21.54
C ALA A 45 -12.53 13.61 -23.08
N GLN A 46 -12.45 14.85 -23.56
CA GLN A 46 -12.51 15.16 -25.00
C GLN A 46 -11.15 15.53 -25.61
N GLY A 47 -10.21 16.00 -24.78
CA GLY A 47 -8.87 16.41 -25.19
C GLY A 47 -7.77 15.45 -24.73
N ALA A 48 -6.58 15.56 -25.33
CA ALA A 48 -5.43 14.75 -24.94
C ALA A 48 -5.02 15.05 -23.47
N SER A 49 -5.03 16.30 -23.05
CA SER A 49 -4.72 16.73 -21.68
C SER A 49 -5.73 16.17 -20.67
N ASP A 50 -7.03 16.30 -20.96
CA ASP A 50 -8.11 15.79 -20.12
C ASP A 50 -8.02 14.26 -19.98
N ARG A 51 -7.66 13.58 -21.06
CA ARG A 51 -7.49 12.13 -21.08
C ARG A 51 -6.32 11.68 -20.22
N VAL A 52 -5.17 12.39 -20.27
CA VAL A 52 -4.02 12.13 -19.40
C VAL A 52 -4.39 12.34 -17.95
N ALA A 53 -5.06 13.45 -17.62
CA ALA A 53 -5.50 13.72 -16.24
C ALA A 53 -6.48 12.67 -15.72
N ALA A 54 -7.45 12.24 -16.54
CA ALA A 54 -8.41 11.20 -16.17
C ALA A 54 -7.73 9.84 -15.97
N LEU A 55 -6.82 9.43 -16.84
CA LEU A 55 -6.06 8.18 -16.72
C LEU A 55 -5.14 8.21 -15.48
N THR A 56 -4.51 9.35 -15.20
CA THR A 56 -3.70 9.54 -14.00
C THR A 56 -4.54 9.34 -12.73
N ALA A 57 -5.71 9.98 -12.66
CA ALA A 57 -6.65 9.82 -11.55
C ALA A 57 -7.13 8.36 -11.41
N THR A 58 -7.37 7.68 -12.55
CA THR A 58 -7.76 6.27 -12.55
C THR A 58 -6.67 5.37 -11.98
N ILE A 59 -5.41 5.57 -12.40
CA ILE A 59 -4.28 4.77 -11.89
C ILE A 59 -4.11 5.01 -10.38
N ARG A 60 -4.13 6.27 -9.93
CA ARG A 60 -4.04 6.60 -8.50
C ARG A 60 -5.15 5.94 -7.70
N ALA A 61 -6.41 6.03 -8.16
CA ALA A 61 -7.54 5.38 -7.49
C ALA A 61 -7.38 3.84 -7.39
N TYR A 62 -6.80 3.20 -8.41
CA TYR A 62 -6.45 1.77 -8.33
C TYR A 62 -5.32 1.51 -7.34
N GLU A 63 -4.27 2.32 -7.32
CA GLU A 63 -3.13 2.15 -6.41
C GLU A 63 -3.56 2.32 -4.95
N ASP A 64 -4.40 3.33 -4.65
CA ASP A 64 -4.98 3.56 -3.31
C ASP A 64 -5.89 2.40 -2.89
N GLY A 65 -6.78 1.98 -3.77
CA GLY A 65 -7.68 0.86 -3.53
C GLY A 65 -6.93 -0.44 -3.26
N LEU A 66 -5.89 -0.71 -4.04
CA LEU A 66 -5.03 -1.88 -3.85
C LEU A 66 -4.23 -1.81 -2.54
N ALA A 67 -3.73 -0.63 -2.15
CA ALA A 67 -3.03 -0.43 -0.89
C ALA A 67 -3.96 -0.65 0.32
N ALA A 68 -5.17 -0.08 0.27
CA ALA A 68 -6.20 -0.27 1.29
C ALA A 68 -6.58 -1.75 1.44
N LEU A 69 -6.83 -2.43 0.32
CA LEU A 69 -7.22 -3.84 0.31
C LEU A 69 -6.12 -4.76 0.84
N ARG A 70 -4.85 -4.48 0.51
CA ARG A 70 -3.70 -5.21 1.08
C ARG A 70 -3.59 -5.03 2.59
N GLY A 71 -3.77 -3.79 3.08
CA GLY A 71 -3.81 -3.52 4.52
C GLY A 71 -4.92 -4.31 5.22
N ALA A 72 -6.06 -4.47 4.55
CA ALA A 72 -7.16 -5.31 4.98
C ALA A 72 -6.78 -6.76 5.12
N LEU A 73 -6.31 -7.33 4.03
CA LEU A 73 -5.94 -8.74 3.96
C LEU A 73 -4.91 -9.11 5.04
N ARG A 74 -3.93 -8.23 5.28
CA ARG A 74 -2.95 -8.45 6.34
C ARG A 74 -3.61 -8.52 7.73
N ARG A 75 -4.53 -7.60 8.04
CA ARG A 75 -5.24 -7.61 9.34
C ARG A 75 -6.12 -8.85 9.49
N THR A 76 -6.82 -9.23 8.42
CA THR A 76 -7.66 -10.43 8.39
C THR A 76 -6.82 -11.70 8.60
N ALA A 77 -5.64 -11.79 7.97
CA ALA A 77 -4.73 -12.92 8.15
C ALA A 77 -4.19 -13.03 9.60
N LEU A 78 -3.83 -11.90 10.21
CA LEU A 78 -3.40 -11.87 11.61
C LEU A 78 -4.53 -12.28 12.55
N ARG A 79 -5.76 -11.82 12.30
CA ARG A 79 -6.93 -12.21 13.11
C ARG A 79 -7.24 -13.69 12.96
N GLU A 80 -7.17 -14.25 11.75
CA GLU A 80 -7.35 -15.69 11.52
C GLU A 80 -6.31 -16.52 12.29
N GLU A 81 -5.05 -16.10 12.31
CA GLU A 81 -3.98 -16.78 13.03
C GLU A 81 -4.23 -16.76 14.56
N GLU A 82 -4.67 -15.61 15.09
CA GLU A 82 -5.02 -15.44 16.50
C GLU A 82 -6.16 -16.39 16.90
N ILE A 83 -7.28 -16.36 16.17
CA ILE A 83 -8.44 -17.24 16.43
C ILE A 83 -8.04 -18.72 16.30
N ARG A 84 -7.21 -19.06 15.30
CA ARG A 84 -6.73 -20.43 15.13
C ARG A 84 -5.87 -20.89 16.30
N ALA A 85 -5.03 -20.03 16.87
CA ALA A 85 -4.22 -20.34 18.02
C ALA A 85 -5.08 -20.56 19.28
N GLU A 86 -6.09 -19.71 19.49
CA GLU A 86 -7.07 -19.85 20.58
C GLU A 86 -7.87 -21.14 20.43
N PHE A 87 -8.39 -21.41 19.23
CA PHE A 87 -9.12 -22.64 18.92
C PHE A 87 -8.32 -23.89 19.22
N GLU A 88 -7.04 -23.97 18.78
CA GLU A 88 -6.20 -25.14 19.05
C GLU A 88 -5.92 -25.34 20.54
N ALA A 89 -5.72 -24.26 21.30
CA ALA A 89 -5.54 -24.34 22.74
C ALA A 89 -6.79 -24.88 23.44
N GLU A 90 -7.97 -24.37 23.11
CA GLU A 90 -9.25 -24.82 23.69
C GLU A 90 -9.62 -26.23 23.25
N ARG A 91 -9.36 -26.60 21.98
CA ARG A 91 -9.55 -27.97 21.48
C ARG A 91 -8.77 -29.00 22.26
N VAL A 92 -7.51 -28.70 22.58
CA VAL A 92 -6.66 -29.59 23.41
C VAL A 92 -7.20 -29.70 24.84
N ARG A 93 -7.69 -28.60 25.39
CA ARG A 93 -8.28 -28.56 26.73
C ARG A 93 -9.55 -29.39 26.81
N LEU A 94 -10.49 -29.18 25.87
CA LEU A 94 -11.72 -29.96 25.73
C LEU A 94 -11.45 -31.45 25.54
N GLY A 95 -10.49 -31.80 24.68
CA GLY A 95 -10.09 -33.17 24.45
C GLY A 95 -9.63 -33.88 25.73
N ARG A 96 -8.87 -33.19 26.60
CA ARG A 96 -8.44 -33.72 27.90
C ARG A 96 -9.62 -33.92 28.83
N LEU A 97 -10.55 -32.98 28.91
CA LEU A 97 -11.74 -33.05 29.78
C LEU A 97 -12.67 -34.18 29.34
N LEU A 98 -12.96 -34.28 28.02
CA LEU A 98 -13.77 -35.37 27.46
C LEU A 98 -13.11 -36.74 27.64
N GLY A 99 -11.78 -36.82 27.49
CA GLY A 99 -11.02 -38.02 27.78
C GLY A 99 -11.13 -38.47 29.25
N ALA A 100 -11.03 -37.53 30.19
CA ALA A 100 -11.24 -37.81 31.61
C ALA A 100 -12.69 -38.25 31.91
N MET A 101 -13.69 -37.57 31.33
CA MET A 101 -15.10 -37.93 31.52
C MET A 101 -15.43 -39.30 30.92
N THR A 102 -14.90 -39.66 29.76
CA THR A 102 -15.07 -40.97 29.14
C THR A 102 -14.36 -42.05 29.91
N ALA A 103 -13.21 -41.81 30.52
CA ALA A 103 -12.53 -42.75 31.40
C ALA A 103 -13.40 -43.04 32.65
N ILE A 104 -13.94 -41.98 33.26
CA ILE A 104 -14.87 -42.13 34.42
C ILE A 104 -16.13 -42.87 34.01
N ALA A 105 -16.70 -42.59 32.84
CA ALA A 105 -17.92 -43.23 32.36
C ALA A 105 -17.72 -44.73 31.97
N ASN A 106 -16.53 -45.07 31.47
CA ASN A 106 -16.19 -46.42 31.01
C ASN A 106 -15.71 -47.36 32.16
N GLU A 107 -15.36 -46.86 33.32
CA GLU A 107 -15.01 -47.68 34.47
C GLU A 107 -16.19 -48.41 35.13
N ALA A 108 -17.40 -48.27 34.57
CA ALA A 108 -18.62 -48.78 35.20
C ALA A 108 -19.50 -49.66 34.27
N PRO A 109 -19.12 -50.87 33.86
CA PRO A 109 -20.08 -51.85 33.36
C PRO A 109 -20.45 -52.86 34.43
N GLY A 110 -21.50 -52.61 35.19
CA GLY A 110 -22.03 -53.53 36.16
C GLY A 110 -23.26 -53.00 36.91
N PRO A 111 -23.96 -53.78 37.76
CA PRO A 111 -25.05 -53.28 38.59
C PRO A 111 -24.55 -52.30 39.65
N LEU A 112 -24.49 -51.12 39.33
CA LEU A 112 -23.47 -50.07 39.54
C LEU A 112 -23.69 -49.24 40.79
N LEU A 113 -24.77 -49.38 41.48
CA LEU A 113 -25.06 -48.59 42.68
C LEU A 113 -24.31 -49.08 43.92
N THR A 114 -23.62 -50.24 43.82
CA THR A 114 -22.94 -50.89 44.98
C THR A 114 -21.44 -51.08 44.83
N LEU A 115 -20.85 -50.71 43.68
CA LEU A 115 -19.43 -50.97 43.35
C LEU A 115 -18.54 -49.74 43.16
N HIS A 116 -19.08 -48.53 43.37
CA HIS A 116 -18.23 -47.38 43.45
C HIS A 116 -17.33 -47.45 44.70
N PRO A 117 -16.02 -47.17 44.63
CA PRO A 117 -15.12 -47.29 45.78
C PRO A 117 -15.60 -46.50 47.00
N GLU A 118 -16.39 -45.45 46.80
CA GLU A 118 -16.99 -44.61 47.84
C GLU A 118 -18.50 -44.88 48.06
N GLY A 119 -19.04 -45.99 47.51
CA GLY A 119 -20.43 -46.38 47.69
C GLY A 119 -21.45 -45.51 46.93
N PRO A 120 -22.76 -45.57 47.26
CA PRO A 120 -23.83 -44.81 46.58
C PRO A 120 -23.65 -43.29 46.63
N GLU A 121 -23.03 -42.77 47.66
CA GLU A 121 -22.75 -41.34 47.82
C GLU A 121 -21.72 -40.85 46.77
N GLY A 122 -20.73 -41.67 46.44
CA GLY A 122 -19.75 -41.36 45.39
C GLY A 122 -20.39 -41.26 44.01
N THR A 123 -21.34 -42.15 43.71
CA THR A 123 -22.09 -42.12 42.45
C THR A 123 -22.97 -40.87 42.31
N VAL A 124 -23.65 -40.46 43.40
CA VAL A 124 -24.45 -39.23 43.41
C VAL A 124 -23.56 -37.98 43.27
N ARG A 125 -22.43 -37.96 43.97
CA ARG A 125 -21.45 -36.87 43.88
C ARG A 125 -20.86 -36.75 42.47
N ALA A 126 -20.50 -37.85 41.85
CA ALA A 126 -20.01 -37.87 40.46
C ALA A 126 -21.09 -37.37 39.48
N GLY A 127 -22.35 -37.76 39.68
CA GLY A 127 -23.48 -37.26 38.89
C GLY A 127 -23.71 -35.76 39.03
N MET A 128 -23.58 -35.23 40.27
CA MET A 128 -23.66 -33.78 40.51
C MET A 128 -22.52 -33.03 39.83
N ILE A 129 -21.29 -33.51 39.94
CA ILE A 129 -20.14 -32.89 39.25
C ILE A 129 -20.33 -32.89 37.73
N LEU A 130 -20.79 -33.99 37.16
CA LEU A 130 -21.12 -34.10 35.75
C LEU A 130 -22.21 -33.10 35.32
N SER A 131 -23.26 -32.98 36.15
CA SER A 131 -24.35 -32.03 35.91
C SER A 131 -23.86 -30.57 35.93
N ASP A 132 -22.93 -30.23 36.82
CA ASP A 132 -22.40 -28.87 36.96
C ASP A 132 -21.38 -28.52 35.85
N VAL A 133 -20.63 -29.50 35.34
CA VAL A 133 -19.62 -29.33 34.31
C VAL A 133 -20.22 -29.30 32.89
N THR A 134 -21.33 -30.02 32.66
CA THR A 134 -21.95 -30.14 31.32
C THR A 134 -22.30 -28.80 30.71
N PRO A 135 -22.94 -27.82 31.40
CA PRO A 135 -23.26 -26.51 30.80
C PRO A 135 -22.01 -25.71 30.42
N ALA A 136 -20.94 -25.82 31.22
CA ALA A 136 -19.67 -25.16 30.90
C ALA A 136 -19.03 -25.73 29.61
N LEU A 137 -19.02 -27.05 29.47
CA LEU A 137 -18.55 -27.73 28.26
C LEU A 137 -19.40 -27.40 27.02
N GLN A 138 -20.71 -27.28 27.21
CA GLN A 138 -21.60 -26.85 26.10
C GLN A 138 -21.27 -25.42 25.65
N ALA A 139 -21.13 -24.48 26.60
CA ALA A 139 -20.75 -23.10 26.29
C ALA A 139 -19.38 -23.03 25.57
N GLU A 140 -18.41 -23.83 26.03
CA GLU A 140 -17.07 -23.89 25.42
C GLU A 140 -17.13 -24.50 24.00
N ALA A 141 -17.95 -25.50 23.77
CA ALA A 141 -18.19 -26.08 22.43
C ALA A 141 -18.91 -25.10 21.49
N GLU A 142 -19.85 -24.31 22.01
CA GLU A 142 -20.51 -23.24 21.23
C GLU A 142 -19.55 -22.12 20.87
N ALA A 143 -18.64 -21.74 21.77
CA ALA A 143 -17.60 -20.76 21.49
C ALA A 143 -16.65 -21.25 20.37
N LEU A 144 -16.16 -22.49 20.46
CA LEU A 144 -15.32 -23.10 19.41
C LEU A 144 -16.02 -23.19 18.06
N ARG A 145 -17.34 -23.40 18.06
CA ARG A 145 -18.11 -23.37 16.82
C ARG A 145 -18.18 -21.97 16.23
N ALA A 146 -18.36 -20.95 17.05
CA ALA A 146 -18.34 -19.57 16.60
C ALA A 146 -16.98 -19.18 16.01
N ASP A 147 -15.87 -19.60 16.63
CA ASP A 147 -14.53 -19.38 16.12
C ASP A 147 -14.33 -20.01 14.73
N LEU A 148 -14.83 -21.25 14.52
CA LEU A 148 -14.78 -21.91 13.21
C LEU A 148 -15.60 -21.16 12.15
N GLU A 149 -16.78 -20.66 12.53
CA GLU A 149 -17.63 -19.86 11.64
C GLU A 149 -16.94 -18.52 11.31
N GLU A 150 -16.28 -17.87 12.28
CA GLU A 150 -15.48 -16.66 12.04
C GLU A 150 -14.29 -16.94 11.10
N ILE A 151 -13.52 -18.01 11.33
CA ILE A 151 -12.43 -18.42 10.43
C ILE A 151 -12.92 -18.64 8.99
N ALA A 152 -14.06 -19.33 8.83
CA ALA A 152 -14.63 -19.59 7.50
C ALA A 152 -14.99 -18.27 6.79
N MET A 153 -15.64 -17.35 7.50
CA MET A 153 -16.02 -16.04 6.98
C MET A 153 -14.77 -15.20 6.61
N LEU A 154 -13.72 -15.23 7.43
CA LEU A 154 -12.48 -14.52 7.14
C LEU A 154 -11.79 -15.06 5.88
N ARG A 155 -11.82 -16.36 5.66
CA ARG A 155 -11.29 -16.99 4.43
C ARG A 155 -12.05 -16.61 3.19
N ASP A 156 -13.38 -16.65 3.24
CA ASP A 156 -14.23 -16.21 2.12
C ASP A 156 -13.95 -14.74 1.78
N LEU A 157 -13.76 -13.90 2.79
CA LEU A 157 -13.38 -12.50 2.60
C LEU A 157 -12.00 -12.36 1.95
N GLN A 158 -11.02 -13.15 2.37
CA GLN A 158 -9.68 -13.16 1.78
C GLN A 158 -9.70 -13.59 0.32
N GLU A 159 -10.44 -14.65 -0.03
CA GLU A 159 -10.56 -15.13 -1.41
C GLU A 159 -11.21 -14.08 -2.31
N ASN A 160 -12.30 -13.45 -1.86
CA ASN A 160 -12.98 -12.39 -2.60
C ASN A 160 -12.07 -11.15 -2.78
N ALA A 161 -11.34 -10.77 -1.74
CA ALA A 161 -10.40 -9.68 -1.80
C ALA A 161 -9.23 -9.97 -2.74
N ALA A 162 -8.72 -11.21 -2.74
CA ALA A 162 -7.68 -11.66 -3.66
C ALA A 162 -8.11 -11.54 -5.13
N ALA A 163 -9.32 -12.00 -5.45
CA ALA A 163 -9.88 -11.86 -6.79
C ALA A 163 -10.02 -10.38 -7.20
N THR A 164 -10.46 -9.52 -6.27
CA THR A 164 -10.57 -8.07 -6.49
C THR A 164 -9.21 -7.42 -6.73
N VAL A 165 -8.17 -7.79 -5.95
CA VAL A 165 -6.80 -7.32 -6.16
C VAL A 165 -6.29 -7.70 -7.55
N SER A 166 -6.49 -8.95 -7.96
CA SER A 166 -6.04 -9.43 -9.28
C SER A 166 -6.72 -8.66 -10.42
N ALA A 167 -8.03 -8.47 -10.35
CA ALA A 167 -8.78 -7.69 -11.34
C ALA A 167 -8.35 -6.21 -11.36
N GLY A 168 -8.13 -5.62 -10.18
CA GLY A 168 -7.66 -4.25 -10.03
C GLY A 168 -6.28 -4.03 -10.63
N LEU A 169 -5.34 -4.97 -10.43
CA LEU A 169 -4.01 -4.92 -11.04
C LEU A 169 -4.09 -4.94 -12.57
N ALA A 170 -4.90 -5.84 -13.15
CA ALA A 170 -5.08 -5.89 -14.60
C ALA A 170 -5.67 -4.58 -15.17
N SER A 171 -6.61 -3.97 -14.44
CA SER A 171 -7.21 -2.69 -14.84
C SER A 171 -6.22 -1.53 -14.71
N ALA A 172 -5.43 -1.48 -13.65
CA ALA A 172 -4.38 -0.48 -13.47
C ALA A 172 -3.34 -0.57 -14.59
N GLN A 173 -2.98 -1.78 -15.00
CA GLN A 173 -2.05 -2.01 -16.09
C GLN A 173 -2.60 -1.54 -17.45
N ALA A 174 -3.86 -1.84 -17.73
CA ALA A 174 -4.51 -1.33 -18.92
C ALA A 174 -4.55 0.21 -18.95
N ALA A 175 -4.81 0.84 -17.81
CA ALA A 175 -4.79 2.29 -17.67
C ALA A 175 -3.37 2.87 -17.85
N ARG A 176 -2.33 2.22 -17.35
CA ARG A 176 -0.91 2.64 -17.55
C ARG A 176 -0.51 2.56 -19.01
N THR A 177 -0.89 1.49 -19.70
CA THR A 177 -0.65 1.35 -21.15
C THR A 177 -1.34 2.46 -21.92
N ALA A 178 -2.61 2.73 -21.62
CA ALA A 178 -3.36 3.82 -22.23
C ALA A 178 -2.76 5.20 -21.92
N LEU A 179 -2.26 5.40 -20.69
CA LEU A 179 -1.55 6.61 -20.29
C LEU A 179 -0.27 6.81 -21.09
N SER A 180 0.56 5.76 -21.23
CA SER A 180 1.79 5.83 -22.03
C SER A 180 1.51 6.21 -23.47
N GLN A 181 0.46 5.69 -24.07
CA GLN A 181 0.02 6.08 -25.42
C GLN A 181 -0.45 7.54 -25.45
N ALA A 182 -1.30 7.96 -24.52
CA ALA A 182 -1.81 9.32 -24.44
C ALA A 182 -0.68 10.36 -24.22
N MET A 183 0.36 9.99 -23.47
CA MET A 183 1.54 10.84 -23.27
C MET A 183 2.39 10.97 -24.55
N GLN A 184 2.50 9.93 -25.36
CA GLN A 184 3.20 9.99 -26.65
C GLN A 184 2.43 10.86 -27.67
N ASP A 185 1.10 10.82 -27.62
CA ASP A 185 0.25 11.62 -28.50
C ASP A 185 0.14 13.09 -28.06
N ARG A 186 0.63 13.42 -26.88
CA ARG A 186 0.53 14.75 -26.31
C ARG A 186 1.59 15.69 -26.89
N THR A 187 1.15 16.76 -27.54
CA THR A 187 2.01 17.78 -28.19
C THR A 187 1.72 19.21 -27.70
N ASP A 188 0.87 19.33 -26.66
CA ASP A 188 0.28 20.61 -26.23
C ASP A 188 0.89 21.19 -24.96
N LEU A 189 2.01 20.65 -24.46
CA LEU A 189 2.68 21.21 -23.29
C LEU A 189 3.36 22.53 -23.63
N PRO A 190 3.20 23.56 -22.81
CA PRO A 190 4.01 24.77 -22.89
C PRO A 190 5.48 24.40 -22.78
N ARG A 191 6.33 25.01 -23.61
CA ARG A 191 7.77 24.79 -23.58
C ARG A 191 8.47 26.06 -23.18
N ARG A 192 9.44 25.92 -22.30
CA ARG A 192 10.42 26.96 -22.01
C ARG A 192 11.72 26.67 -22.76
N TYR A 193 12.34 27.71 -23.25
CA TYR A 193 13.68 27.58 -23.83
C TYR A 193 14.65 27.32 -22.70
N LEU A 194 15.19 26.12 -22.68
CA LEU A 194 16.33 25.76 -21.84
C LEU A 194 17.60 25.85 -22.68
N GLU A 195 18.70 25.79 -21.99
CA GLU A 195 20.06 25.87 -22.51
C GLU A 195 20.34 24.87 -23.64
N ASP A 196 21.49 25.05 -24.29
CA ASP A 196 21.96 24.21 -25.40
C ASP A 196 21.95 22.72 -24.99
N PRO A 197 21.21 21.85 -25.69
CA PRO A 197 21.21 20.42 -25.46
C PRO A 197 22.62 19.79 -25.44
N GLU A 198 23.57 20.41 -26.14
CA GLU A 198 24.97 19.99 -26.14
C GLU A 198 25.67 20.21 -24.80
N GLU A 199 25.29 21.24 -24.04
CA GLU A 199 25.85 21.49 -22.71
C GLU A 199 25.32 20.48 -21.71
N ILE A 200 24.03 20.18 -21.75
CA ILE A 200 23.43 19.12 -20.92
C ILE A 200 24.09 17.78 -21.23
N ARG A 201 24.31 17.47 -22.52
CA ARG A 201 24.98 16.22 -22.91
C ARG A 201 26.41 16.13 -22.36
N LYS A 202 27.18 17.19 -22.45
CA LYS A 202 28.54 17.26 -21.88
C LYS A 202 28.51 17.06 -20.37
N LEU A 203 27.52 17.65 -19.68
CA LEU A 203 27.34 17.48 -18.25
C LEU A 203 27.03 16.02 -17.89
N VAL A 204 26.17 15.35 -18.65
CA VAL A 204 25.86 13.92 -18.49
C VAL A 204 27.14 13.06 -18.69
N GLU A 205 27.93 13.36 -19.72
CA GLU A 205 29.18 12.62 -20.04
C GLU A 205 30.28 12.85 -19.00
N SER A 206 30.30 13.99 -18.31
CA SER A 206 31.33 14.38 -17.34
C SER A 206 30.95 14.12 -15.89
N ALA A 207 29.71 13.79 -15.59
CA ALA A 207 29.23 13.57 -14.23
C ALA A 207 29.60 12.16 -13.74
N ASP A 208 30.31 12.08 -12.63
CA ASP A 208 30.65 10.79 -11.98
C ASP A 208 29.60 10.36 -10.95
N THR A 209 28.74 11.27 -10.51
CA THR A 209 27.68 11.02 -9.51
C THR A 209 26.41 11.79 -9.85
N LEU A 210 25.26 11.27 -9.38
CA LEU A 210 23.97 11.96 -9.48
C LEU A 210 24.02 13.34 -8.83
N GLU A 211 24.67 13.45 -7.67
CA GLU A 211 24.87 14.71 -6.98
C GLU A 211 25.67 15.70 -7.80
N GLY A 212 26.79 15.28 -8.38
CA GLY A 212 27.62 16.11 -9.27
C GLY A 212 26.86 16.59 -10.48
N PHE A 213 26.03 15.74 -11.08
CA PHE A 213 25.14 16.11 -12.18
C PHE A 213 24.11 17.16 -11.76
N ALA A 214 23.41 16.95 -10.63
CA ALA A 214 22.41 17.88 -10.12
C ALA A 214 23.00 19.25 -9.76
N VAL A 215 24.22 19.28 -9.15
CA VAL A 215 24.97 20.54 -8.88
C VAL A 215 25.34 21.24 -10.19
N GLY A 216 25.83 20.49 -11.17
CA GLY A 216 26.14 21.03 -12.50
C GLY A 216 24.92 21.69 -13.12
N LEU A 217 23.79 20.99 -13.12
CA LEU A 217 22.54 21.48 -13.68
C LEU A 217 22.02 22.74 -12.94
N ALA A 218 22.16 22.77 -11.61
CA ALA A 218 21.79 23.94 -10.78
C ALA A 218 22.67 25.17 -11.03
N THR A 219 23.86 25.01 -11.61
CA THR A 219 24.76 26.14 -11.93
C THR A 219 24.57 26.68 -13.33
N MET A 220 23.85 25.98 -14.18
CA MET A 220 23.53 26.45 -15.52
C MET A 220 22.53 27.60 -15.43
N GLU A 221 22.82 28.76 -16.04
CA GLU A 221 21.92 29.91 -16.05
C GLU A 221 20.68 29.55 -16.87
N THR A 222 19.50 29.67 -16.27
CA THR A 222 18.22 29.48 -16.93
C THR A 222 17.42 30.75 -16.90
N ASP A 223 17.00 31.21 -18.05
CA ASP A 223 16.00 32.28 -18.17
C ASP A 223 14.59 31.64 -18.11
N ILE A 224 14.27 31.05 -16.95
CA ILE A 224 12.98 30.37 -16.76
C ILE A 224 11.84 31.38 -16.52
N GLY A 225 12.16 32.62 -16.25
CA GLY A 225 11.19 33.67 -15.89
C GLY A 225 10.74 33.57 -14.43
N ALA A 226 9.80 34.42 -14.03
CA ALA A 226 9.26 34.43 -12.68
C ALA A 226 8.66 33.07 -12.30
N PRO A 227 8.82 32.60 -11.03
CA PRO A 227 8.19 31.37 -10.54
C PRO A 227 6.69 31.45 -10.80
N MET A 228 6.11 30.30 -11.18
CA MET A 228 4.69 30.26 -11.54
C MET A 228 3.78 30.37 -10.32
N ASP A 229 4.25 29.92 -9.16
CA ASP A 229 3.53 29.90 -7.88
C ASP A 229 4.53 30.01 -6.71
N ASP A 230 4.05 30.28 -5.51
CA ASP A 230 4.83 30.34 -4.27
C ASP A 230 5.22 28.93 -3.81
N PHE A 231 6.29 28.38 -4.39
CA PHE A 231 6.79 27.06 -4.03
C PHE A 231 7.27 26.98 -2.59
N GLU A 232 7.91 28.03 -2.06
CA GLU A 232 8.36 28.07 -0.68
C GLU A 232 7.19 28.03 0.31
N GLY A 233 6.07 28.67 -0.02
CA GLY A 233 4.84 28.61 0.76
C GLY A 233 4.18 27.24 0.79
N ALA A 234 4.53 26.35 -0.14
CA ALA A 234 4.04 24.96 -0.19
C ALA A 234 4.79 23.99 0.71
N ARG A 235 5.83 24.44 1.44
CA ARG A 235 6.61 23.59 2.35
C ARG A 235 5.70 22.90 3.38
N GLY A 236 5.81 21.57 3.47
CA GLY A 236 5.00 20.72 4.34
C GLY A 236 3.62 20.34 3.80
N SER A 237 3.26 20.78 2.57
CA SER A 237 1.96 20.48 1.96
C SER A 237 2.05 19.78 0.61
N LEU A 238 3.25 19.57 0.07
CA LEU A 238 3.41 18.91 -1.23
C LEU A 238 2.90 17.45 -1.17
N PRO A 239 2.12 16.99 -2.16
CA PRO A 239 1.79 15.59 -2.26
C PRO A 239 3.02 14.76 -2.57
N MET A 240 3.09 13.54 -2.04
CA MET A 240 4.16 12.60 -2.41
C MET A 240 4.08 12.29 -3.90
N PRO A 241 5.22 12.31 -4.62
CA PRO A 241 5.22 12.06 -6.07
C PRO A 241 4.85 10.63 -6.45
N VAL A 242 4.96 9.67 -5.52
CA VAL A 242 4.65 8.26 -5.73
C VAL A 242 4.04 7.64 -4.49
N HIS A 243 3.16 6.67 -4.66
CA HIS A 243 2.66 5.84 -3.56
C HIS A 243 3.72 4.82 -3.13
N GLY A 244 4.06 4.83 -1.84
CA GLY A 244 5.08 3.92 -1.32
C GLY A 244 5.34 4.10 0.17
N THR A 245 6.35 3.39 0.65
CA THR A 245 6.80 3.47 2.04
C THR A 245 8.23 3.99 2.09
N ILE A 246 8.49 4.95 2.96
CA ILE A 246 9.85 5.48 3.16
C ILE A 246 10.73 4.35 3.69
N LEU A 247 11.66 3.92 2.85
CA LEU A 247 12.66 2.91 3.18
C LEU A 247 13.85 3.54 3.91
N ARG A 248 14.22 4.77 3.52
CA ARG A 248 15.39 5.47 4.08
C ARG A 248 15.17 6.97 4.06
N ARG A 249 15.56 7.62 5.14
CA ARG A 249 15.48 9.08 5.29
C ARG A 249 16.76 9.77 4.78
N ALA A 250 16.67 11.07 4.56
CA ALA A 250 17.82 11.90 4.22
C ALA A 250 18.93 11.77 5.26
N GLY A 251 20.17 11.56 4.81
CA GLY A 251 21.33 11.38 5.69
C GLY A 251 21.43 10.03 6.40
N GLU A 252 20.49 9.11 6.20
CA GLU A 252 20.55 7.76 6.75
C GLU A 252 21.47 6.86 5.92
N ALA A 253 22.41 6.16 6.60
CA ALA A 253 23.34 5.27 5.94
C ALA A 253 22.66 4.00 5.40
N ASP A 254 23.06 3.56 4.21
CA ASP A 254 22.65 2.27 3.68
C ASP A 254 23.44 1.09 4.28
N ALA A 255 23.13 -0.13 3.85
CA ALA A 255 23.82 -1.33 4.32
C ALA A 255 25.34 -1.33 4.02
N ALA A 256 25.80 -0.53 3.06
CA ALA A 256 27.19 -0.31 2.73
C ALA A 256 27.82 0.87 3.50
N GLY A 257 27.04 1.56 4.35
CA GLY A 257 27.48 2.73 5.11
C GLY A 257 27.49 4.04 4.30
N ILE A 258 26.88 4.05 3.12
CA ILE A 258 26.80 5.24 2.26
C ILE A 258 25.58 6.06 2.69
N THR A 259 25.81 7.34 2.97
CA THR A 259 24.74 8.33 3.24
C THR A 259 24.42 9.11 1.98
N ARG A 260 23.13 9.40 1.77
CA ARG A 260 22.66 10.24 0.66
C ARG A 260 21.76 11.35 1.20
N PRO A 261 21.75 12.53 0.56
CA PRO A 261 20.98 13.69 1.04
C PRO A 261 19.47 13.54 0.80
N GLY A 262 19.06 12.65 -0.08
CA GLY A 262 17.64 12.41 -0.39
C GLY A 262 17.03 11.26 0.39
N ILE A 263 15.77 11.02 0.14
CA ILE A 263 15.00 9.89 0.70
C ILE A 263 14.88 8.75 -0.32
N VAL A 264 14.70 7.54 0.17
CA VAL A 264 14.39 6.36 -0.66
C VAL A 264 13.01 5.85 -0.31
N ILE A 265 12.17 5.70 -1.31
CA ILE A 265 10.80 5.17 -1.16
C ILE A 265 10.72 3.82 -1.87
N THR A 266 10.23 2.82 -1.15
CA THR A 266 9.87 1.53 -1.74
C THR A 266 8.49 1.63 -2.35
N THR A 267 8.37 1.25 -3.63
CA THR A 267 7.15 1.36 -4.41
C THR A 267 6.73 0.02 -4.97
N LEU A 268 5.51 -0.04 -5.47
CA LEU A 268 5.09 -1.17 -6.31
C LEU A 268 5.76 -1.09 -7.67
N PRO A 269 5.95 -2.24 -8.35
CA PRO A 269 6.33 -2.24 -9.75
C PRO A 269 5.36 -1.39 -10.58
N GLN A 270 5.92 -0.60 -11.49
CA GLN A 270 5.17 0.30 -12.36
C GLN A 270 4.28 1.34 -11.65
N ALA A 271 4.56 1.67 -10.40
CA ALA A 271 3.88 2.74 -9.69
C ALA A 271 4.00 4.06 -10.46
N LEU A 272 2.91 4.83 -10.46
CA LEU A 272 2.86 6.11 -11.17
C LEU A 272 3.60 7.19 -10.38
N VAL A 273 4.53 7.87 -11.05
CA VAL A 273 5.25 9.04 -10.52
C VAL A 273 4.71 10.30 -11.16
N THR A 274 4.34 11.28 -10.33
CA THR A 274 3.71 12.53 -10.78
C THR A 274 4.42 13.75 -10.22
N ALA A 275 4.26 14.89 -10.88
CA ALA A 275 4.77 16.17 -10.41
C ALA A 275 4.06 16.60 -9.11
N PRO A 276 4.77 16.80 -7.99
CA PRO A 276 4.16 17.26 -6.75
C PRO A 276 3.81 18.75 -6.77
N TRP A 277 4.32 19.50 -7.71
CA TRP A 277 4.12 20.92 -7.92
C TRP A 277 4.29 21.27 -9.40
N PRO A 278 3.71 22.37 -9.90
CA PRO A 278 4.00 22.84 -11.25
C PRO A 278 5.51 23.06 -11.43
N ALA A 279 6.08 22.53 -12.49
CA ALA A 279 7.53 22.53 -12.68
C ALA A 279 7.93 22.51 -14.15
N THR A 280 9.18 22.85 -14.43
CA THR A 280 9.80 22.71 -15.76
C THR A 280 10.71 21.48 -15.75
N ILE A 281 10.60 20.61 -16.75
CA ILE A 281 11.48 19.44 -16.90
C ILE A 281 12.86 19.94 -17.35
N ARG A 282 13.88 19.80 -16.50
CA ARG A 282 15.26 20.19 -16.77
C ARG A 282 16.07 19.05 -17.39
N TYR A 283 15.80 17.84 -16.96
CA TYR A 283 16.45 16.63 -17.46
C TYR A 283 15.54 15.43 -17.39
N ARG A 284 15.63 14.56 -18.36
CA ARG A 284 15.03 13.24 -18.37
C ARG A 284 15.91 12.24 -19.13
N GLY A 285 16.06 11.05 -18.65
CA GLY A 285 16.75 9.97 -19.35
C GLY A 285 17.68 9.18 -18.45
N PRO A 286 18.43 8.24 -19.04
CA PRO A 286 19.35 7.41 -18.30
C PRO A 286 20.52 8.23 -17.74
N LEU A 287 20.87 7.99 -16.48
CA LEU A 287 22.01 8.63 -15.82
C LEU A 287 22.72 7.64 -14.90
N LEU A 288 23.97 7.31 -15.23
CA LEU A 288 24.79 6.38 -14.45
C LEU A 288 24.05 5.04 -14.21
N ASP A 289 24.10 4.51 -12.98
CA ASP A 289 23.46 3.26 -12.57
C ASP A 289 22.03 3.46 -12.03
N TYR A 290 21.43 4.66 -12.22
CA TYR A 290 20.11 4.98 -11.67
C TYR A 290 18.93 4.67 -12.60
N GLU A 291 19.16 3.95 -13.71
CA GLU A 291 18.16 3.80 -14.79
C GLU A 291 17.80 5.17 -15.38
N ASN A 292 16.52 5.56 -15.33
CA ASN A 292 16.15 6.91 -15.74
C ASN A 292 16.03 7.84 -14.53
N VAL A 293 16.51 9.06 -14.76
CA VAL A 293 16.40 10.18 -13.83
C VAL A 293 15.52 11.25 -14.48
N MET A 294 14.64 11.81 -13.67
CA MET A 294 13.85 12.99 -13.99
C MET A 294 14.24 14.11 -13.04
N ILE A 295 14.65 15.25 -13.57
CA ILE A 295 14.92 16.45 -12.78
C ILE A 295 13.95 17.53 -13.23
N VAL A 296 13.17 18.03 -12.28
CA VAL A 296 12.22 19.12 -12.51
C VAL A 296 12.56 20.32 -11.64
N GLU A 297 12.29 21.49 -12.14
CA GLU A 297 12.49 22.78 -11.46
C GLU A 297 11.13 23.39 -11.12
N PRO A 298 10.67 23.28 -9.85
CA PRO A 298 9.40 23.84 -9.40
C PRO A 298 9.45 25.38 -9.24
N ALA A 299 10.61 25.92 -8.92
CA ALA A 299 10.85 27.36 -8.84
C ALA A 299 12.32 27.64 -9.13
N GLU A 300 12.65 28.89 -9.43
CA GLU A 300 14.03 29.32 -9.67
C GLU A 300 14.92 28.96 -8.48
N GLY A 301 15.98 28.20 -8.76
CA GLY A 301 16.92 27.74 -7.76
C GLY A 301 16.51 26.49 -7.00
N TYR A 302 15.34 25.89 -7.27
CA TYR A 302 14.93 24.62 -6.67
C TYR A 302 14.94 23.50 -7.72
N LEU A 303 15.59 22.39 -7.40
CA LEU A 303 15.60 21.20 -8.24
C LEU A 303 15.07 19.99 -7.46
N LEU A 304 14.07 19.33 -8.00
CA LEU A 304 13.58 18.05 -7.52
C LEU A 304 14.11 16.94 -8.43
N VAL A 305 14.93 16.06 -7.86
CA VAL A 305 15.57 14.94 -8.52
C VAL A 305 14.80 13.67 -8.18
N LEU A 306 14.36 12.94 -9.19
CA LEU A 306 13.65 11.66 -9.09
C LEU A 306 14.46 10.62 -9.87
N ALA A 307 15.02 9.61 -9.21
CA ALA A 307 15.89 8.61 -9.82
C ALA A 307 15.40 7.18 -9.57
N GLY A 308 15.56 6.28 -10.54
CA GLY A 308 15.09 4.91 -10.50
C GLY A 308 13.77 4.70 -11.26
N LEU A 309 13.48 5.54 -12.26
CA LEU A 309 12.29 5.40 -13.10
C LEU A 309 12.53 4.40 -14.23
N GLY A 310 11.58 3.49 -14.45
CA GLY A 310 11.61 2.58 -15.61
C GLY A 310 11.18 3.28 -16.90
N THR A 311 10.19 4.16 -16.81
CA THR A 311 9.69 4.95 -17.95
C THR A 311 9.59 6.41 -17.56
N VAL A 312 10.00 7.33 -18.44
CA VAL A 312 9.89 8.79 -18.25
C VAL A 312 9.04 9.42 -19.34
N TYR A 313 8.25 10.42 -18.97
CA TYR A 313 7.34 11.15 -19.85
C TYR A 313 7.77 12.61 -20.01
N GLY A 314 7.22 13.27 -21.05
CA GLY A 314 7.51 14.66 -21.38
C GLY A 314 8.84 14.85 -22.08
N GLU A 315 9.21 16.06 -22.38
CA GLU A 315 10.47 16.47 -22.98
C GLU A 315 11.17 17.52 -22.11
N THR A 316 12.49 17.62 -22.24
CA THR A 316 13.24 18.71 -21.61
C THR A 316 12.70 20.06 -22.09
N GLY A 317 12.42 20.97 -21.16
CA GLY A 317 11.77 22.25 -21.40
C GLY A 317 10.26 22.26 -21.24
N ASP A 318 9.61 21.10 -21.19
CA ASP A 318 8.16 21.04 -20.97
C ASP A 318 7.81 21.56 -19.58
N VAL A 319 6.75 22.39 -19.53
CA VAL A 319 6.15 22.86 -18.28
C VAL A 319 4.98 21.95 -17.91
N VAL A 320 5.08 21.34 -16.76
CA VAL A 320 4.09 20.40 -16.23
C VAL A 320 3.33 21.01 -15.07
N ALA A 321 2.04 20.74 -14.97
CA ALA A 321 1.23 21.11 -13.83
C ALA A 321 1.38 20.08 -12.69
N GLU A 322 0.98 20.45 -11.47
CA GLU A 322 0.82 19.51 -10.37
C GLU A 322 -0.03 18.30 -10.80
N GLY A 323 0.34 17.09 -10.35
CA GLY A 323 -0.33 15.84 -10.67
C GLY A 323 -0.05 15.31 -12.09
N THR A 324 0.70 16.03 -12.93
CA THR A 324 1.07 15.55 -14.27
C THR A 324 1.99 14.32 -14.14
N PRO A 325 1.74 13.24 -14.92
CA PRO A 325 2.62 12.08 -14.96
C PRO A 325 4.03 12.45 -15.43
N LEU A 326 5.02 12.12 -14.64
CA LEU A 326 6.45 12.24 -14.96
C LEU A 326 7.04 10.92 -15.46
N GLY A 327 6.49 9.79 -14.98
CA GLY A 327 6.97 8.47 -15.37
C GLY A 327 6.29 7.34 -14.62
N LEU A 328 6.79 6.14 -14.84
CA LEU A 328 6.44 4.92 -14.11
C LEU A 328 7.70 4.33 -13.51
N MET A 329 7.55 3.70 -12.35
CA MET A 329 8.62 2.89 -11.76
C MET A 329 8.96 1.70 -12.68
N GLY A 330 10.13 1.09 -12.47
CA GLY A 330 10.53 -0.13 -13.15
C GLY A 330 9.70 -1.35 -12.74
N GLY A 331 10.22 -2.53 -13.10
CA GLY A 331 9.63 -3.82 -12.76
C GLY A 331 8.70 -4.38 -13.82
N ALA A 332 8.69 -5.70 -13.96
CA ALA A 332 7.82 -6.40 -14.88
C ALA A 332 6.44 -6.64 -14.26
N ASP A 333 5.42 -6.66 -15.11
CA ASP A 333 4.04 -6.98 -14.72
C ASP A 333 3.90 -8.33 -14.00
N ALA A 334 4.74 -9.30 -14.38
CA ALA A 334 4.82 -10.60 -13.73
C ALA A 334 5.26 -10.48 -12.26
N ALA A 335 6.17 -9.56 -11.92
CA ALA A 335 6.62 -9.33 -10.55
C ALA A 335 5.49 -8.76 -9.67
N ALA A 336 4.61 -7.92 -10.21
CA ALA A 336 3.45 -7.41 -9.48
C ALA A 336 2.43 -8.53 -9.18
N ALA A 337 2.22 -9.45 -10.12
CA ALA A 337 1.35 -10.62 -9.96
C ALA A 337 1.96 -11.65 -8.99
N GLU A 338 3.28 -11.89 -9.08
CA GLU A 338 4.01 -12.79 -8.21
C GLU A 338 4.08 -12.25 -6.77
N PHE A 339 4.32 -10.95 -6.60
CA PHE A 339 4.22 -10.25 -5.32
C PHE A 339 2.82 -10.33 -4.70
N ALA A 340 1.77 -10.19 -5.51
CA ALA A 340 0.39 -10.37 -5.05
C ALA A 340 0.12 -11.82 -4.64
N ALA A 341 0.60 -12.81 -5.40
CA ALA A 341 0.45 -14.23 -5.12
C ALA A 341 1.23 -14.67 -3.87
N GLU A 342 2.45 -14.19 -3.69
CA GLU A 342 3.30 -14.46 -2.51
C GLU A 342 2.71 -13.82 -1.24
N PHE A 343 2.15 -12.63 -1.38
CA PHE A 343 1.44 -11.94 -0.29
C PHE A 343 0.15 -12.68 0.12
N LEU A 344 -0.61 -13.20 -0.85
CA LEU A 344 -1.83 -13.98 -0.62
C LEU A 344 -1.54 -15.36 -0.03
N ALA A 345 -0.37 -15.94 -0.31
CA ALA A 345 0.05 -17.24 0.21
C ALA A 345 0.46 -17.20 1.69
N GLY A 346 0.46 -16.01 2.34
CA GLY A 346 0.74 -15.89 3.78
C GLY A 346 2.18 -16.28 4.16
N THR A 347 3.11 -16.27 3.22
CA THR A 347 4.50 -16.60 3.50
C THR A 347 5.19 -15.49 4.28
N LYS A 348 5.23 -15.70 5.58
CA LYS A 348 6.21 -15.31 6.62
C LYS A 348 6.83 -13.90 6.56
N GLU A 349 6.79 -13.28 7.73
CA GLU A 349 7.78 -12.30 8.18
C GLU A 349 9.17 -12.63 7.64
N GLY A 350 9.68 -11.82 6.73
CA GLY A 350 11.05 -11.93 6.24
C GLY A 350 11.24 -12.19 4.76
N GLY A 351 10.17 -12.29 3.96
CA GLY A 351 10.29 -12.25 2.50
C GLY A 351 10.87 -10.88 2.11
N GLY A 352 12.17 -10.86 1.81
CA GLY A 352 12.85 -9.68 1.35
C GLY A 352 12.12 -9.11 0.14
N ASN A 353 12.25 -7.83 -0.06
CA ASN A 353 11.79 -6.93 -1.12
C ASN A 353 11.92 -7.46 -2.58
N ALA A 354 11.73 -8.74 -2.83
CA ALA A 354 11.77 -9.33 -4.17
C ALA A 354 10.60 -8.77 -4.98
N GLY A 355 10.89 -7.85 -5.90
CA GLY A 355 9.93 -7.20 -6.76
C GLY A 355 9.47 -5.81 -6.30
N ALA A 356 10.02 -5.26 -5.22
CA ALA A 356 9.79 -3.87 -4.86
C ALA A 356 10.81 -2.96 -5.59
N GLU A 357 10.31 -1.93 -6.22
CA GLU A 357 11.12 -0.90 -6.86
C GLU A 357 11.44 0.22 -5.86
N THR A 358 12.51 0.95 -6.09
CA THR A 358 12.90 2.05 -5.21
C THR A 358 13.04 3.36 -5.99
N LEU A 359 12.32 4.39 -5.54
CA LEU A 359 12.48 5.76 -6.03
C LEU A 359 13.37 6.54 -5.06
N TYR A 360 14.44 7.11 -5.57
CA TYR A 360 15.24 8.10 -4.87
C TYR A 360 14.69 9.50 -5.15
N ILE A 361 14.49 10.28 -4.10
CA ILE A 361 13.98 11.65 -4.17
C ILE A 361 14.94 12.58 -3.44
N GLU A 362 15.46 13.59 -4.12
CA GLU A 362 16.30 14.62 -3.57
C GLU A 362 15.75 15.99 -3.94
N LEU A 363 15.65 16.89 -2.99
CA LEU A 363 15.33 18.29 -3.23
C LEU A 363 16.57 19.13 -2.98
N ARG A 364 16.82 20.06 -3.86
CA ARG A 364 17.96 20.99 -3.75
C ARG A 364 17.48 22.45 -3.80
N GLU A 365 18.12 23.26 -2.98
CA GLU A 365 18.03 24.71 -3.03
C GLU A 365 19.39 25.25 -3.52
N GLY A 366 19.45 25.72 -4.74
CA GLY A 366 20.71 26.00 -5.42
C GLY A 366 21.60 24.75 -5.50
N LYS A 367 22.77 24.81 -4.87
CA LYS A 367 23.74 23.71 -4.84
C LYS A 367 23.59 22.78 -3.64
N GLU A 368 22.82 23.18 -2.65
CA GLU A 368 22.73 22.47 -1.38
C GLU A 368 21.49 21.57 -1.35
N PRO A 369 21.62 20.31 -0.94
CA PRO A 369 20.47 19.44 -0.74
C PRO A 369 19.73 19.85 0.55
N VAL A 370 18.41 19.80 0.50
CA VAL A 370 17.51 20.00 1.64
C VAL A 370 16.72 18.74 1.92
N ASP A 371 16.27 18.53 3.17
CA ASP A 371 15.48 17.34 3.50
C ASP A 371 14.12 17.37 2.77
N PRO A 372 13.86 16.46 1.83
CA PRO A 372 12.59 16.44 1.10
C PRO A 372 11.37 16.24 2.01
N LEU A 373 11.52 15.55 3.16
CA LEU A 373 10.39 15.30 4.07
C LEU A 373 9.84 16.56 4.76
N GLU A 374 10.59 17.62 4.79
CA GLU A 374 10.10 18.91 5.29
C GLU A 374 9.12 19.59 4.31
N TRP A 375 9.12 19.15 3.06
CA TRP A 375 8.31 19.73 1.97
C TRP A 375 7.04 18.93 1.71
N PHE A 376 7.10 17.62 1.90
CA PHE A 376 5.95 16.75 1.67
C PHE A 376 4.99 16.74 2.86
N ALA A 377 3.71 16.65 2.57
CA ALA A 377 2.68 16.42 3.58
C ALA A 377 2.95 15.12 4.34
N PRO A 378 2.74 15.08 5.66
CA PRO A 378 2.90 13.85 6.42
C PRO A 378 1.91 12.78 5.91
N PRO A 379 2.33 11.49 5.85
CA PRO A 379 1.46 10.42 5.38
C PRO A 379 0.19 10.34 6.24
N GLY A 380 -0.97 10.48 5.61
CA GLY A 380 -2.28 10.42 6.28
C GLY A 380 -2.95 11.77 6.57
N SER A 381 -2.50 12.86 5.98
CA SER A 381 -3.08 14.21 6.14
C SER A 381 -4.12 14.59 5.07
N GLU A 382 -4.62 13.63 4.27
CA GLU A 382 -5.75 13.84 3.35
C GLU A 382 -7.10 13.64 4.00
#